data_32419aab94335b51b5986e7dadc1f0ce
#
_entry.id   32419aab94335b51b5986e7dadc1f0ce
#
_cell.length_a   1.000
_cell.length_b   1.000
_cell.length_c   1.000
_cell.angle_alpha   90.00
_cell.angle_beta   90.00
_cell.angle_gamma   90.00
#
_symmetry.space_group_name_H-M   'P 1'
#
loop_
_entity.id
_entity.type
_entity.pdbx_description
1 polymer ?
#
loop_
_entity_poly.entity_id
_entity_poly.type
_entity_poly.pdbx_seq_one_letter_code
_entity_poly.pdbx_strand_id
1 'polypeptide(L)'
;MAPESPDPRMTQTTQLVLRALLDHPADELYGLEICAKAGLPSGTIHPILARLEKADWLESRWEAVDPREQGRPRRRYYRLSPDGAVRARVALARATEGTAALRRLRPGLASGGTA
;
A
#
# COMPACT_ATOMS: atom_id res chain seq x y z
N MET A 1 -14.05 14.74 -20.35
CA MET A 1 -13.38 14.42 -19.09
C MET A 1 -12.91 12.98 -19.12
N ALA A 2 -11.62 12.77 -18.89
CA ALA A 2 -11.09 11.41 -18.86
C ALA A 2 -11.70 10.64 -17.70
N PRO A 3 -12.07 9.37 -17.90
CA PRO A 3 -12.56 8.57 -16.80
C PRO A 3 -11.46 8.40 -15.76
N GLU A 4 -11.82 8.58 -14.50
CA GLU A 4 -10.89 8.35 -13.40
C GLU A 4 -10.62 6.85 -13.31
N SER A 5 -9.39 6.50 -12.95
CA SER A 5 -9.08 5.11 -12.65
C SER A 5 -9.88 4.69 -11.42
N PRO A 6 -10.46 3.47 -11.43
CA PRO A 6 -11.18 3.01 -10.26
C PRO A 6 -10.24 2.91 -9.06
N ASP A 7 -10.80 3.09 -7.86
CA ASP A 7 -10.03 2.92 -6.63
C ASP A 7 -9.44 1.52 -6.56
N PRO A 8 -8.23 1.36 -6.06
CA PRO A 8 -7.64 0.04 -5.87
C PRO A 8 -8.50 -0.84 -4.96
N ARG A 9 -8.55 -2.12 -5.27
CA ARG A 9 -9.26 -3.09 -4.42
C ARG A 9 -8.51 -3.23 -3.10
N MET A 10 -9.27 -3.26 -2.01
CA MET A 10 -8.69 -3.39 -0.68
C MET A 10 -8.49 -4.86 -0.30
N THR A 11 -7.66 -5.55 -1.07
CA THR A 11 -7.21 -6.88 -0.69
C THR A 11 -6.37 -6.77 0.59
N GLN A 12 -6.20 -7.88 1.29
CA GLN A 12 -5.42 -7.88 2.52
C GLN A 12 -3.98 -7.42 2.30
N THR A 13 -3.37 -7.85 1.20
CA THR A 13 -2.00 -7.42 0.86
C THR A 13 -1.92 -5.94 0.53
N THR A 14 -2.90 -5.40 -0.19
CA THR A 14 -2.97 -3.95 -0.46
C THR A 14 -3.10 -3.16 0.84
N GLN A 15 -3.92 -3.62 1.78
CA GLN A 15 -4.07 -2.98 3.09
C GLN A 15 -2.74 -2.95 3.85
N LEU A 16 -1.99 -4.04 3.82
CA LEU A 16 -0.67 -4.09 4.48
C LEU A 16 0.31 -3.09 3.87
N VAL A 17 0.31 -2.95 2.56
CA VAL A 17 1.15 -1.98 1.86
C VAL A 17 0.74 -0.56 2.25
N LEU A 18 -0.55 -0.25 2.25
CA LEU A 18 -1.04 1.08 2.61
C LEU A 18 -0.70 1.43 4.05
N ARG A 19 -0.83 0.49 4.97
CA ARG A 19 -0.44 0.73 6.37
C ARG A 19 1.04 1.03 6.51
N ALA A 20 1.87 0.30 5.76
CA ALA A 20 3.31 0.56 5.76
C ALA A 20 3.63 1.98 5.27
N LEU A 21 2.95 2.43 4.21
CA LEU A 21 3.13 3.77 3.67
C LEU A 21 2.55 4.85 4.58
N LEU A 22 1.45 4.58 5.26
CA LEU A 22 0.79 5.54 6.15
C LEU A 22 1.49 5.70 7.50
N ASP A 23 2.37 4.78 7.85
CA ASP A 23 3.17 4.86 9.07
C ASP A 23 3.98 6.15 9.12
N HIS A 24 4.54 6.56 7.97
CA HIS A 24 5.23 7.83 7.80
C HIS A 24 4.83 8.41 6.43
N PRO A 25 3.63 8.99 6.29
CA PRO A 25 3.07 9.31 4.97
C PRO A 25 3.85 10.35 4.17
N ALA A 26 4.65 11.18 4.82
CA ALA A 26 5.48 12.17 4.13
C ALA A 26 6.83 11.60 3.69
N ASP A 27 7.21 10.44 4.18
CA ASP A 27 8.51 9.85 3.88
C ASP A 27 8.49 9.08 2.58
N GLU A 28 9.61 9.11 1.89
CA GLU A 28 9.83 8.29 0.72
C GLU A 28 10.42 6.96 1.14
N LEU A 29 9.88 5.87 0.60
CA LEU A 29 10.35 4.52 0.85
C LEU A 29 10.68 3.85 -0.47
N TYR A 30 11.78 3.10 -0.52
CA TYR A 30 12.05 2.29 -1.71
C TYR A 30 11.50 0.86 -1.53
N GLY A 31 11.46 0.11 -2.64
CA GLY A 31 10.75 -1.18 -2.67
C GLY A 31 11.08 -2.14 -1.55
N LEU A 32 12.38 -2.33 -1.24
CA LEU A 32 12.78 -3.26 -0.18
C LEU A 32 12.32 -2.80 1.20
N GLU A 33 12.31 -1.48 1.46
CA GLU A 33 11.79 -0.96 2.73
C GLU A 33 10.30 -1.23 2.87
N ILE A 34 9.55 -1.06 1.77
CA ILE A 34 8.12 -1.35 1.78
C ILE A 34 7.88 -2.84 2.02
N CYS A 35 8.65 -3.70 1.36
CA CYS A 35 8.59 -5.15 1.58
C CYS A 35 8.80 -5.49 3.05
N ALA A 36 9.82 -4.93 3.66
CA ALA A 36 10.14 -5.19 5.07
C ALA A 36 9.03 -4.71 6.00
N LYS A 37 8.50 -3.51 5.77
CA LYS A 37 7.43 -2.94 6.60
C LYS A 37 6.12 -3.68 6.44
N ALA A 38 5.77 -4.06 5.22
CA ALA A 38 4.53 -4.77 4.93
C ALA A 38 4.61 -6.27 5.25
N GLY A 39 5.82 -6.81 5.36
CA GLY A 39 6.01 -8.24 5.56
C GLY A 39 5.65 -9.06 4.34
N LEU A 40 5.87 -8.53 3.14
CA LEU A 40 5.49 -9.16 1.89
C LEU A 40 6.68 -9.23 0.92
N PRO A 41 6.73 -10.24 0.06
CA PRO A 41 7.79 -10.34 -0.94
C PRO A 41 7.61 -9.34 -2.07
N SER A 42 8.71 -9.00 -2.75
CA SER A 42 8.71 -8.00 -3.81
C SER A 42 7.76 -8.34 -4.97
N GLY A 43 7.62 -9.62 -5.30
CA GLY A 43 6.70 -10.06 -6.35
C GLY A 43 5.24 -9.72 -6.04
N THR A 44 4.87 -9.65 -4.78
CA THR A 44 3.54 -9.21 -4.34
C THR A 44 3.43 -7.69 -4.29
N ILE A 45 4.48 -7.03 -3.83
CA ILE A 45 4.49 -5.58 -3.60
C ILE A 45 4.45 -4.79 -4.92
N HIS A 46 5.26 -5.15 -5.90
CA HIS A 46 5.40 -4.35 -7.12
C HIS A 46 4.10 -4.17 -7.91
N PRO A 47 3.27 -5.21 -8.12
CA PRO A 47 1.98 -5.00 -8.78
C PRO A 47 1.04 -4.09 -8.00
N ILE A 48 1.10 -4.14 -6.66
CA ILE A 48 0.29 -3.27 -5.81
C ILE A 48 0.74 -1.82 -5.96
N LEU A 49 2.05 -1.56 -5.90
CA LEU A 49 2.60 -0.22 -6.07
C LEU A 49 2.23 0.35 -7.44
N ALA A 50 2.29 -0.47 -8.48
CA ALA A 50 1.92 -0.04 -9.83
C ALA A 50 0.44 0.38 -9.91
N ARG A 51 -0.45 -0.36 -9.27
CA ARG A 51 -1.88 -0.03 -9.25
C ARG A 51 -2.14 1.24 -8.45
N LEU A 52 -1.48 1.42 -7.31
CA LEU A 52 -1.62 2.61 -6.49
C LEU A 52 -1.09 3.85 -7.21
N GLU A 53 0.02 3.71 -7.91
CA GLU A 53 0.58 4.82 -8.71
C GLU A 53 -0.34 5.18 -9.86
N LYS A 54 -0.90 4.18 -10.55
CA LYS A 54 -1.85 4.39 -11.64
C LYS A 54 -3.12 5.11 -11.16
N ALA A 55 -3.53 4.87 -9.94
CA ALA A 55 -4.69 5.52 -9.33
C ALA A 55 -4.34 6.89 -8.73
N ASP A 56 -3.10 7.35 -8.88
CA ASP A 56 -2.59 8.62 -8.35
C ASP A 56 -2.57 8.68 -6.81
N TRP A 57 -2.59 7.53 -6.15
CA TRP A 57 -2.42 7.48 -4.71
C TRP A 57 -0.95 7.54 -4.31
N LEU A 58 -0.05 7.10 -5.20
CA LEU A 58 1.40 7.12 -5.00
C LEU A 58 2.08 7.99 -6.02
N GLU A 59 3.14 8.64 -5.58
CA GLU A 59 4.13 9.30 -6.41
C GLU A 59 5.42 8.50 -6.33
N SER A 60 6.17 8.45 -7.43
CA SER A 60 7.45 7.76 -7.43
C SER A 60 8.51 8.56 -8.18
N ARG A 61 9.75 8.29 -7.84
CA ARG A 61 10.89 8.89 -8.52
C ARG A 61 12.08 7.94 -8.46
N TRP A 62 12.96 8.08 -9.43
CA TRP A 62 14.22 7.38 -9.41
C TRP A 62 15.25 8.15 -8.59
N GLU A 63 16.09 7.41 -7.90
CA GLU A 63 17.22 7.96 -7.16
C GLU A 63 18.15 8.69 -8.13
N ALA A 64 18.61 9.89 -7.75
CA ALA A 64 19.49 10.71 -8.58
C ALA A 64 20.95 10.41 -8.25
N VAL A 65 21.39 9.17 -8.48
CA VAL A 65 22.77 8.73 -8.23
C VAL A 65 23.29 7.95 -9.43
N ASP A 66 24.61 7.86 -9.53
CA ASP A 66 25.24 7.00 -10.53
C ASP A 66 25.30 5.57 -9.98
N PRO A 67 24.64 4.60 -10.63
CA PRO A 67 24.66 3.21 -10.19
C PRO A 67 26.07 2.63 -10.09
N ARG A 68 26.97 3.07 -10.97
CA ARG A 68 28.36 2.60 -10.98
C ARG A 68 29.10 3.04 -9.71
N GLU A 69 28.91 4.29 -9.28
CA GLU A 69 29.52 4.82 -8.07
C GLU A 69 28.95 4.17 -6.83
N GLN A 70 27.64 3.89 -6.83
CA GLN A 70 26.98 3.26 -5.70
C GLN A 70 27.22 1.75 -5.63
N GLY A 71 27.66 1.14 -6.72
CA GLY A 71 27.84 -0.32 -6.77
C GLY A 71 26.54 -1.10 -6.71
N ARG A 72 25.43 -0.47 -7.05
CA ARG A 72 24.09 -1.08 -7.05
C ARG A 72 23.18 -0.34 -8.01
N PRO A 73 22.05 -0.96 -8.47
CA PRO A 73 21.07 -0.28 -9.29
C PRO A 73 20.45 0.92 -8.56
N ARG A 74 19.94 1.87 -9.34
CA ARG A 74 19.18 2.98 -8.77
C ARG A 74 17.95 2.45 -8.06
N ARG A 75 17.60 3.11 -6.95
CA ARG A 75 16.38 2.81 -6.21
C ARG A 75 15.24 3.65 -6.75
N ARG A 76 14.05 3.07 -6.76
CA ARG A 76 12.82 3.81 -7.02
C ARG A 76 12.15 4.07 -5.68
N TYR A 77 11.92 5.34 -5.40
CA TYR A 77 11.27 5.77 -4.16
C TYR A 77 9.81 6.04 -4.39
N TYR A 78 9.00 5.71 -3.42
CA TYR A 78 7.55 5.87 -3.44
C TYR A 78 7.11 6.66 -2.23
N ARG A 79 6.08 7.47 -2.41
CA ARG A 79 5.45 8.22 -1.34
C ARG A 79 3.98 8.37 -1.67
N LEU A 80 3.11 8.34 -0.64
CA LEU A 80 1.71 8.67 -0.84
C LEU A 80 1.59 10.14 -1.25
N SER A 81 0.77 10.42 -2.26
CA SER A 81 0.37 11.80 -2.54
C SER A 81 -0.49 12.28 -1.38
N PRO A 82 -0.62 13.61 -1.14
CA PRO A 82 -1.51 14.10 -0.07
C PRO A 82 -2.94 13.57 -0.21
N ASP A 83 -3.48 13.58 -1.41
CA ASP A 83 -4.81 13.02 -1.69
C ASP A 83 -4.83 11.51 -1.50
N GLY A 84 -3.78 10.83 -1.92
CA GLY A 84 -3.65 9.38 -1.74
C GLY A 84 -3.64 8.97 -0.28
N ALA A 85 -2.98 9.76 0.58
CA ALA A 85 -2.97 9.49 2.02
C ALA A 85 -4.39 9.59 2.61
N VAL A 86 -5.16 10.59 2.22
CA VAL A 86 -6.54 10.74 2.65
C VAL A 86 -7.39 9.56 2.17
N ARG A 87 -7.30 9.23 0.89
CA ARG A 87 -8.06 8.12 0.30
C ARG A 87 -7.70 6.78 0.92
N ALA A 88 -6.42 6.57 1.20
CA ALA A 88 -5.94 5.35 1.83
C ALA A 88 -6.54 5.18 3.23
N ARG A 89 -6.56 6.24 4.02
CA ARG A 89 -7.15 6.20 5.36
C ARG A 89 -8.64 5.86 5.31
N VAL A 90 -9.36 6.48 4.39
CA VAL A 90 -10.80 6.22 4.20
C VAL A 90 -11.02 4.76 3.78
N ALA A 91 -10.24 4.28 2.81
CA ALA A 91 -10.38 2.92 2.31
C ALA A 91 -10.09 1.87 3.39
N LEU A 92 -9.05 2.11 4.19
CA LEU A 92 -8.71 1.21 5.30
C LEU A 92 -9.80 1.20 6.38
N ALA A 93 -10.37 2.37 6.70
CA ALA A 93 -11.46 2.46 7.65
C ALA A 93 -12.68 1.69 7.17
N ARG A 94 -13.04 1.84 5.90
CA ARG A 94 -14.17 1.10 5.31
C ARG A 94 -13.92 -0.40 5.30
N ALA A 95 -12.72 -0.84 5.00
CA ALA A 95 -12.36 -2.26 5.01
C ALA A 95 -12.49 -2.84 6.42
N THR A 96 -12.05 -2.10 7.44
CA THR A 96 -12.17 -2.50 8.85
C THR A 96 -13.65 -2.58 9.26
N GLU A 97 -14.46 -1.60 8.89
CA GLU A 97 -15.90 -1.61 9.17
C GLU A 97 -16.59 -2.80 8.49
N GLY A 98 -16.26 -3.08 7.23
CA GLY A 98 -16.79 -4.24 6.51
C GLY A 98 -16.46 -5.54 7.22
N THR A 99 -15.22 -5.70 7.67
CA THR A 99 -14.80 -6.88 8.43
C THR A 99 -15.54 -7.00 9.75
N ALA A 100 -15.72 -5.90 10.47
CA ALA A 100 -16.45 -5.88 11.73
C ALA A 100 -17.93 -6.25 11.51
N ALA A 101 -18.55 -5.76 10.43
CA ALA A 101 -19.91 -6.11 10.10
C ALA A 101 -20.08 -7.59 9.79
N LEU A 102 -19.13 -8.18 9.06
CA LEU A 102 -19.14 -9.61 8.79
C LEU A 102 -19.01 -10.44 10.07
N ARG A 103 -18.17 -10.02 10.99
CA ARG A 103 -18.02 -10.71 12.27
C ARG A 103 -19.31 -10.66 13.08
N ARG A 104 -20.04 -9.55 13.05
CA ARG A 104 -21.33 -9.45 13.74
C ARG A 104 -22.38 -10.36 13.12
N LEU A 105 -22.38 -10.49 11.79
CA LEU A 105 -23.32 -11.36 11.08
C LEU A 105 -23.00 -12.84 11.22
N ARG A 106 -21.72 -13.17 11.45
CA ARG A 106 -21.24 -14.56 11.57
C ARG A 106 -20.33 -14.69 12.78
N PRO A 107 -20.89 -14.70 13.99
CA PRO A 107 -20.07 -14.77 15.21
C PRO A 107 -19.12 -15.97 15.26
N GLY A 108 -19.50 -17.08 14.67
CA GLY A 108 -18.65 -18.27 14.61
C GLY A 108 -17.35 -18.04 13.85
N LEU A 109 -17.34 -17.18 12.83
CA LEU A 109 -16.12 -16.82 12.12
C LEU A 109 -15.21 -15.96 12.98
N ALA A 110 -15.79 -15.07 13.80
CA ALA A 110 -15.02 -14.21 14.69
C ALA A 110 -14.29 -15.00 15.76
N SER A 111 -14.90 -16.09 16.23
CA SER A 111 -14.32 -16.95 17.27
C SER A 111 -13.48 -18.09 16.72
N GLY A 112 -13.45 -18.26 15.42
CA GLY A 112 -12.79 -19.39 14.77
C GLY A 112 -11.31 -19.51 15.03
N GLY A 113 -10.63 -18.43 15.38
CA GLY A 113 -9.22 -18.41 15.68
C GLY A 113 -8.87 -18.61 17.15
N THR A 114 -9.85 -18.80 18.01
CA THR A 114 -9.65 -18.86 19.46
C THR A 114 -9.87 -20.25 20.02
N ALA A 115 -9.47 -21.22 19.28
CA ALA A 115 -9.61 -22.61 19.72
C ALA A 115 -8.80 -22.91 20.98
#